data_9293dbd13bfb244a385bc445668f2762
#
_entry.id   9293dbd13bfb244a385bc445668f2762
#
_cell.length_a   1.000
_cell.length_b   1.000
_cell.length_c   1.000
_cell.angle_alpha   90.00
_cell.angle_beta   90.00
_cell.angle_gamma   90.00
#
_symmetry.space_group_name_H-M   'P 1'
#
loop_
_entity.id
_entity.type
_entity.pdbx_description
1 polymer ?
#
loop_
_entity_poly.entity_id
_entity_poly.type
_entity_poly.pdbx_seq_one_letter_code
_entity_poly.pdbx_strand_id
1 'polypeptide(L)'
;GLGDVYKRQGLDPSLPISVNGALLQPGQSFMVDMGGNFYGYMGDMSRVFSIGKLPEKAYVAHQVCLDIQEAVVEKAKPGAVCEDLYNLAIDIVTKAGFADNFMGATQKAKFIGHGIGLEINEMPVLAPRMKQELEPGMVFALEPKIVLPGIGPVGIENSWVVTAEGVEKLTLCKEEIVEL
;
A
#
# COMPACT_ATOMS: atom_id res chain seq x y z
N GLY A 1 9.46 18.71 11.63
CA GLY A 1 9.95 17.43 12.13
C GLY A 1 10.01 16.44 10.99
N LEU A 2 11.01 15.62 10.98
CA LEU A 2 11.06 14.49 10.08
C LEU A 2 10.00 13.50 10.57
N GLY A 3 9.08 13.11 9.69
CA GLY A 3 8.11 12.06 9.98
C GLY A 3 8.82 10.74 10.33
N ASP A 4 8.11 9.87 11.02
CA ASP A 4 8.64 8.56 11.35
C ASP A 4 8.86 7.75 10.07
N VAL A 5 10.09 7.29 9.87
CA VAL A 5 10.45 6.40 8.77
C VAL A 5 10.47 4.98 9.28
N TYR A 6 9.53 4.16 8.84
CA TYR A 6 9.45 2.76 9.20
C TYR A 6 10.09 1.91 8.10
N LYS A 7 11.07 1.10 8.48
CA LYS A 7 11.69 0.11 7.60
C LYS A 7 11.03 -1.23 7.84
N ARG A 8 10.26 -1.73 6.88
CA ARG A 8 9.61 -3.03 6.97
C ARG A 8 10.41 -4.06 6.18
N GLN A 9 11.13 -4.93 6.90
CA GLN A 9 11.75 -6.14 6.36
C GLN A 9 11.10 -7.38 6.97
N GLY A 10 9.85 -7.31 7.36
CA GLY A 10 9.14 -8.41 7.98
C GLY A 10 8.24 -9.15 6.99
N LEU A 11 7.91 -10.38 7.33
CA LEU A 11 6.85 -11.15 6.67
C LEU A 11 5.44 -10.72 7.12
N ASP A 12 5.37 -9.72 8.00
CA ASP A 12 4.16 -9.15 8.56
C ASP A 12 4.12 -7.64 8.30
N PRO A 13 3.33 -7.20 7.29
CA PRO A 13 3.21 -5.79 6.94
C PRO A 13 2.37 -4.98 7.94
N SER A 14 1.67 -5.64 8.86
CA SER A 14 0.90 -4.97 9.90
C SER A 14 1.76 -4.50 11.08
N LEU A 15 3.02 -4.95 11.15
CA LEU A 15 3.97 -4.52 12.17
C LEU A 15 4.86 -3.39 11.63
N PRO A 16 4.83 -2.20 12.24
CA PRO A 16 5.61 -1.06 11.76
C PRO A 16 7.11 -1.19 12.04
N ILE A 17 7.54 -2.23 12.74
CA ILE A 17 8.92 -2.40 13.19
C ILE A 17 9.51 -3.66 12.56
N SER A 18 10.61 -3.50 11.81
CA SER A 18 11.43 -4.62 11.38
C SER A 18 12.26 -5.17 12.55
N VAL A 19 12.75 -6.41 12.41
CA VAL A 19 13.71 -6.99 13.35
C VAL A 19 14.95 -6.11 13.39
N ASN A 20 15.26 -5.52 14.54
CA ASN A 20 16.43 -4.70 14.73
C ASN A 20 17.71 -5.50 14.40
N GLY A 21 18.60 -4.92 13.58
CA GLY A 21 19.87 -5.51 13.22
C GLY A 21 19.83 -6.57 12.12
N ALA A 22 18.71 -6.79 11.46
CA ALA A 22 18.67 -7.62 10.26
C ALA A 22 19.49 -6.97 9.13
N LEU A 23 20.47 -7.71 8.62
CA LEU A 23 21.26 -7.30 7.47
C LEU A 23 20.50 -7.65 6.19
N LEU A 24 20.28 -6.65 5.34
CA LEU A 24 19.75 -6.83 4.01
C LEU A 24 20.72 -7.63 3.14
N GLN A 25 20.22 -8.61 2.43
CA GLN A 25 21.02 -9.46 1.55
C GLN A 25 20.72 -9.15 0.07
N PRO A 26 21.70 -9.38 -0.81
CA PRO A 26 21.43 -9.31 -2.26
C PRO A 26 20.21 -10.16 -2.66
N GLY A 27 19.35 -9.61 -3.50
CA GLY A 27 18.11 -10.27 -3.94
C GLY A 27 16.96 -10.16 -2.94
N GLN A 28 17.09 -9.34 -1.91
CA GLN A 28 16.01 -9.02 -0.95
C GLN A 28 15.49 -7.61 -1.16
N SER A 29 14.18 -7.46 -0.98
CA SER A 29 13.49 -6.18 -0.94
C SER A 29 13.25 -5.72 0.50
N PHE A 30 13.13 -4.41 0.65
CA PHE A 30 12.57 -3.79 1.84
C PHE A 30 11.68 -2.63 1.43
N MET A 31 10.69 -2.37 2.26
CA MET A 31 9.76 -1.27 2.05
C MET A 31 10.10 -0.16 3.04
N VAL A 32 10.14 1.06 2.54
CA VAL A 32 10.21 2.27 3.36
C VAL A 32 8.84 2.89 3.35
N ASP A 33 8.22 2.89 4.50
CA ASP A 33 6.91 3.46 4.76
C ASP A 33 7.13 4.80 5.48
N MET A 34 6.61 5.87 4.91
CA MET A 34 6.94 7.25 5.31
C MET A 34 5.67 8.01 5.63
N GLY A 35 5.44 8.24 6.91
CA GLY A 35 4.46 9.18 7.39
C GLY A 35 5.07 10.55 7.65
N GLY A 36 4.34 11.61 7.41
CA GLY A 36 4.76 12.98 7.68
C GLY A 36 3.60 13.86 8.12
N ASN A 37 3.89 14.93 8.85
CA ASN A 37 2.89 15.91 9.25
C ASN A 37 3.26 17.28 8.69
N PHE A 38 2.29 17.93 8.03
CA PHE A 38 2.43 19.28 7.52
C PHE A 38 1.20 20.11 7.90
N TYR A 39 1.39 21.12 8.70
CA TYR A 39 0.32 21.97 9.26
C TYR A 39 -0.83 21.22 9.94
N GLY A 40 -0.53 20.08 10.59
CA GLY A 40 -1.52 19.27 11.28
C GLY A 40 -2.14 18.17 10.43
N TYR A 41 -1.86 18.11 9.14
CA TYR A 41 -2.33 17.04 8.26
C TYR A 41 -1.25 15.99 8.04
N MET A 42 -1.65 14.73 8.11
CA MET A 42 -0.78 13.58 7.88
C MET A 42 -0.65 13.27 6.38
N GLY A 43 0.54 12.85 5.98
CA GLY A 43 0.81 12.26 4.67
C GLY A 43 1.32 10.84 4.86
N ASP A 44 1.02 9.94 3.92
CA ASP A 44 1.45 8.55 3.96
C ASP A 44 1.84 8.04 2.57
N MET A 45 2.98 7.35 2.51
CA MET A 45 3.45 6.72 1.28
C MET A 45 4.47 5.63 1.57
N SER A 46 4.45 4.55 0.79
CA SER A 46 5.51 3.54 0.83
C SER A 46 6.19 3.37 -0.52
N ARG A 47 7.50 3.07 -0.48
CA ARG A 47 8.30 2.71 -1.65
C ARG A 47 9.16 1.48 -1.37
N VAL A 48 9.41 0.72 -2.43
CA VAL A 48 10.20 -0.51 -2.38
C VAL A 48 11.62 -0.26 -2.86
N PHE A 49 12.56 -0.76 -2.10
CA PHE A 49 13.99 -0.77 -2.43
C PHE A 49 14.50 -2.21 -2.41
N SER A 50 15.57 -2.49 -3.14
CA SER A 50 16.23 -3.79 -3.12
C SER A 50 17.75 -3.65 -3.06
N ILE A 51 18.41 -4.68 -2.54
CA ILE A 51 19.87 -4.82 -2.66
C ILE A 51 20.15 -5.63 -3.92
N GLY A 52 20.56 -4.92 -4.99
CA GLY A 52 20.71 -5.52 -6.32
C GLY A 52 19.38 -6.04 -6.89
N LYS A 53 19.50 -6.78 -7.97
CA LYS A 53 18.36 -7.31 -8.73
C LYS A 53 17.57 -8.35 -7.95
N LEU A 54 16.25 -8.19 -7.92
CA LEU A 54 15.33 -9.16 -7.33
C LEU A 54 15.05 -10.34 -8.28
N PRO A 55 14.58 -11.48 -7.74
CA PRO A 55 13.96 -12.51 -8.57
C PRO A 55 12.76 -11.98 -9.36
N GLU A 56 12.57 -12.43 -10.60
CA GLU A 56 11.50 -11.97 -11.51
C GLU A 56 10.11 -11.94 -10.85
N LYS A 57 9.83 -12.95 -10.03
CA LYS A 57 8.57 -13.05 -9.28
C LYS A 57 8.27 -11.80 -8.43
N ALA A 58 9.29 -11.11 -7.94
CA ALA A 58 9.10 -9.89 -7.13
C ALA A 58 8.64 -8.71 -7.99
N TYR A 59 9.21 -8.57 -9.18
CA TYR A 59 8.78 -7.52 -10.13
C TYR A 59 7.36 -7.78 -10.62
N VAL A 60 7.02 -9.03 -10.92
CA VAL A 60 5.64 -9.41 -11.28
C VAL A 60 4.67 -9.10 -10.14
N ALA A 61 5.02 -9.46 -8.91
CA ALA A 61 4.18 -9.18 -7.74
C ALA A 61 4.02 -7.66 -7.50
N HIS A 62 5.09 -6.89 -7.69
CA HIS A 62 5.03 -5.42 -7.60
C HIS A 62 4.10 -4.84 -8.67
N GLN A 63 4.22 -5.32 -9.92
CA GLN A 63 3.32 -4.89 -11.01
C GLN A 63 1.85 -5.20 -10.68
N VAL A 64 1.55 -6.37 -10.11
CA VAL A 64 0.19 -6.69 -9.66
C VAL A 64 -0.32 -5.67 -8.63
N CYS A 65 0.53 -5.16 -7.73
CA CYS A 65 0.13 -4.11 -6.81
C CYS A 65 -0.15 -2.78 -7.52
N LEU A 66 0.63 -2.43 -8.55
CA LEU A 66 0.36 -1.25 -9.39
C LEU A 66 -0.96 -1.42 -10.16
N ASP A 67 -1.20 -2.60 -10.74
CA ASP A 67 -2.45 -2.90 -11.46
C ASP A 67 -3.68 -2.82 -10.53
N ILE A 68 -3.54 -3.29 -9.28
CA ILE A 68 -4.57 -3.14 -8.25
C ILE A 68 -4.84 -1.66 -7.97
N GLN A 69 -3.78 -0.88 -7.76
CA GLN A 69 -3.91 0.55 -7.50
C GLN A 69 -4.63 1.26 -8.65
N GLU A 70 -4.22 1.00 -9.89
CA GLU A 70 -4.84 1.58 -11.09
C GLU A 70 -6.32 1.22 -11.18
N ALA A 71 -6.66 -0.07 -11.03
CA ALA A 71 -8.04 -0.54 -11.11
C ALA A 71 -8.94 0.03 -10.01
N VAL A 72 -8.43 0.11 -8.77
CA VAL A 72 -9.17 0.69 -7.64
C VAL A 72 -9.40 2.17 -7.86
N VAL A 73 -8.39 2.90 -8.28
CA VAL A 73 -8.46 4.36 -8.54
C VAL A 73 -9.42 4.67 -9.69
N GLU A 74 -9.46 3.86 -10.74
CA GLU A 74 -10.44 4.02 -11.84
C GLU A 74 -11.89 3.91 -11.35
N LYS A 75 -12.15 3.09 -10.33
CA LYS A 75 -13.48 2.89 -9.74
C LYS A 75 -13.78 3.82 -8.57
N ALA A 76 -12.75 4.37 -7.94
CA ALA A 76 -12.88 5.30 -6.81
C ALA A 76 -13.45 6.64 -7.30
N LYS A 77 -14.65 6.96 -6.84
CA LYS A 77 -15.38 8.21 -7.13
C LYS A 77 -16.46 8.41 -6.08
N PRO A 78 -17.10 9.57 -6.00
CA PRO A 78 -18.23 9.77 -5.10
C PRO A 78 -19.31 8.67 -5.28
N GLY A 79 -19.73 8.07 -4.16
CA GLY A 79 -20.68 6.96 -4.12
C GLY A 79 -20.05 5.57 -4.31
N ALA A 80 -18.74 5.46 -4.55
CA ALA A 80 -18.07 4.15 -4.58
C ALA A 80 -18.02 3.56 -3.16
N VAL A 81 -18.48 2.32 -3.01
CA VAL A 81 -18.49 1.61 -1.71
C VAL A 81 -17.10 1.05 -1.40
N CYS A 82 -16.58 1.32 -0.22
CA CYS A 82 -15.23 0.90 0.21
C CYS A 82 -15.02 -0.63 0.14
N GLU A 83 -16.03 -1.43 0.49
CA GLU A 83 -15.97 -2.89 0.36
C GLU A 83 -15.84 -3.35 -1.09
N ASP A 84 -16.49 -2.67 -2.04
CA ASP A 84 -16.42 -3.06 -3.46
C ASP A 84 -15.03 -2.78 -4.03
N LEU A 85 -14.39 -1.69 -3.62
CA LEU A 85 -12.99 -1.39 -3.95
C LEU A 85 -12.03 -2.42 -3.36
N TYR A 86 -12.25 -2.84 -2.11
CA TYR A 86 -11.50 -3.93 -1.49
C TYR A 86 -11.68 -5.24 -2.27
N ASN A 87 -12.91 -5.63 -2.59
CA ASN A 87 -13.20 -6.88 -3.31
C ASN A 87 -12.57 -6.89 -4.71
N LEU A 88 -12.55 -5.76 -5.41
CA LEU A 88 -11.84 -5.62 -6.69
C LEU A 88 -10.36 -5.97 -6.57
N ALA A 89 -9.68 -5.47 -5.53
CA ALA A 89 -8.28 -5.79 -5.28
C ALA A 89 -8.08 -7.28 -4.99
N ILE A 90 -8.97 -7.91 -4.22
CA ILE A 90 -8.93 -9.34 -3.93
C ILE A 90 -9.10 -10.17 -5.20
N ASP A 91 -10.00 -9.77 -6.11
CA ASP A 91 -10.21 -10.45 -7.39
C ASP A 91 -8.96 -10.40 -8.27
N ILE A 92 -8.31 -9.24 -8.36
CA ILE A 92 -7.10 -9.06 -9.19
C ILE A 92 -5.97 -9.91 -8.63
N VAL A 93 -5.66 -9.80 -7.33
CA VAL A 93 -4.56 -10.54 -6.73
C VAL A 93 -4.78 -12.06 -6.75
N THR A 94 -6.02 -12.50 -6.65
CA THR A 94 -6.39 -13.93 -6.74
C THR A 94 -6.15 -14.45 -8.15
N LYS A 95 -6.59 -13.73 -9.18
CA LYS A 95 -6.33 -14.08 -10.59
C LYS A 95 -4.85 -14.10 -10.93
N ALA A 96 -4.07 -13.22 -10.30
CA ALA A 96 -2.61 -13.17 -10.47
C ALA A 96 -1.86 -14.27 -9.68
N GLY A 97 -2.53 -15.04 -8.82
CA GLY A 97 -1.94 -16.15 -8.06
C GLY A 97 -1.14 -15.72 -6.83
N PHE A 98 -1.38 -14.52 -6.29
CA PHE A 98 -0.69 -13.99 -5.11
C PHE A 98 -1.57 -13.83 -3.88
N ALA A 99 -2.80 -14.37 -3.88
CA ALA A 99 -3.76 -14.22 -2.78
C ALA A 99 -3.19 -14.66 -1.41
N ASP A 100 -2.36 -15.72 -1.38
CA ASP A 100 -1.77 -16.22 -0.14
C ASP A 100 -0.71 -15.29 0.45
N ASN A 101 -0.15 -14.40 -0.36
CA ASN A 101 0.89 -13.45 0.01
C ASN A 101 0.39 -12.00 0.12
N PHE A 102 -0.89 -11.77 -0.22
CA PHE A 102 -1.47 -10.44 -0.24
C PHE A 102 -1.71 -9.91 1.16
N MET A 103 -1.29 -8.67 1.38
CA MET A 103 -1.35 -7.94 2.64
C MET A 103 -0.67 -8.65 3.82
N GLY A 104 0.24 -9.58 3.56
CA GLY A 104 1.02 -10.30 4.57
C GLY A 104 1.24 -11.77 4.24
N ALA A 105 2.27 -12.39 4.84
CA ALA A 105 2.57 -13.81 4.68
C ALA A 105 2.09 -14.65 5.87
N THR A 106 2.34 -14.20 7.09
CA THR A 106 1.96 -14.91 8.34
C THR A 106 0.74 -14.30 9.00
N GLN A 107 0.74 -12.98 9.14
CA GLN A 107 -0.43 -12.21 9.53
C GLN A 107 -0.79 -11.30 8.37
N LYS A 108 -2.08 -11.20 8.07
CA LYS A 108 -2.58 -10.40 6.96
C LYS A 108 -3.35 -9.20 7.50
N ALA A 109 -3.02 -8.03 7.00
CA ALA A 109 -3.89 -6.87 7.13
C ALA A 109 -5.21 -7.15 6.38
N LYS A 110 -6.33 -6.73 6.98
CA LYS A 110 -7.68 -6.95 6.42
C LYS A 110 -8.23 -5.71 5.76
N PHE A 111 -7.37 -4.87 5.20
CA PHE A 111 -7.71 -3.67 4.47
C PHE A 111 -6.63 -3.45 3.39
N ILE A 112 -6.93 -2.65 2.40
CA ILE A 112 -6.00 -2.26 1.33
C ILE A 112 -5.74 -0.75 1.30
N GLY A 113 -6.40 -0.01 2.17
CA GLY A 113 -6.27 1.44 2.28
C GLY A 113 -7.12 1.97 3.42
N HIS A 114 -6.80 3.17 3.85
CA HIS A 114 -7.45 3.85 4.97
C HIS A 114 -7.50 5.36 4.75
N GLY A 115 -8.44 6.01 5.40
CA GLY A 115 -8.50 7.46 5.44
C GLY A 115 -7.25 8.03 6.10
N ILE A 116 -6.88 9.22 5.67
CA ILE A 116 -5.75 9.98 6.21
C ILE A 116 -6.10 11.47 6.23
N GLY A 117 -5.78 12.14 7.31
CA GLY A 117 -6.10 13.56 7.48
C GLY A 117 -5.47 14.09 8.74
N LEU A 118 -6.25 14.29 9.79
CA LEU A 118 -5.72 14.70 11.10
C LEU A 118 -5.05 13.53 11.82
N GLU A 119 -5.52 12.32 11.56
CA GLU A 119 -4.90 11.09 12.03
C GLU A 119 -4.26 10.33 10.85
N ILE A 120 -3.23 9.52 11.15
CA ILE A 120 -2.58 8.68 10.15
C ILE A 120 -3.53 7.58 9.63
N ASN A 121 -4.43 7.11 10.50
CA ASN A 121 -5.47 6.14 10.16
C ASN A 121 -6.82 6.66 10.64
N GLU A 122 -7.69 7.01 9.71
CA GLU A 122 -9.06 7.42 9.98
C GLU A 122 -10.03 6.82 8.95
N MET A 123 -11.29 7.19 9.01
CA MET A 123 -12.27 6.78 7.99
C MET A 123 -12.09 7.61 6.70
N PRO A 124 -12.37 7.03 5.53
CA PRO A 124 -12.90 5.68 5.28
C PRO A 124 -11.83 4.58 5.32
N VAL A 125 -12.24 3.31 5.49
CA VAL A 125 -11.33 2.16 5.39
C VAL A 125 -11.76 1.26 4.22
N LEU A 126 -10.86 0.95 3.31
CA LEU A 126 -11.10 0.05 2.19
C LEU A 126 -10.91 -1.40 2.68
N ALA A 127 -11.98 -1.99 3.22
CA ALA A 127 -11.94 -3.27 3.93
C ALA A 127 -13.25 -4.06 3.73
N PRO A 128 -13.25 -5.39 4.03
CA PRO A 128 -14.48 -6.18 3.96
C PRO A 128 -15.53 -5.66 4.94
N ARG A 129 -16.78 -5.69 4.54
CA ARG A 129 -17.96 -5.22 5.30
C ARG A 129 -17.99 -3.71 5.57
N MET A 130 -17.14 -2.94 4.94
CA MET A 130 -17.15 -1.48 5.04
C MET A 130 -18.08 -0.90 3.97
N LYS A 131 -19.31 -0.60 4.39
CA LYS A 131 -20.38 -0.10 3.49
C LYS A 131 -20.36 1.42 3.28
N GLN A 132 -19.39 2.11 3.87
CA GLN A 132 -19.21 3.54 3.65
C GLN A 132 -18.92 3.82 2.19
N GLU A 133 -19.55 4.85 1.66
CA GLU A 133 -19.28 5.39 0.34
C GLU A 133 -18.21 6.48 0.40
N LEU A 134 -17.45 6.62 -0.67
CA LEU A 134 -16.52 7.73 -0.83
C LEU A 134 -17.30 9.02 -1.10
N GLU A 135 -16.88 10.11 -0.45
CA GLU A 135 -17.45 11.44 -0.63
C GLU A 135 -16.37 12.44 -1.08
N PRO A 136 -16.73 13.47 -1.86
CA PRO A 136 -15.79 14.52 -2.25
C PRO A 136 -15.10 15.16 -1.03
N GLY A 137 -13.78 15.34 -1.11
CA GLY A 137 -12.96 15.89 -0.03
C GLY A 137 -12.37 14.83 0.91
N MET A 138 -12.83 13.58 0.87
CA MET A 138 -12.15 12.50 1.59
C MET A 138 -10.76 12.28 1.01
N VAL A 139 -9.80 12.02 1.89
CA VAL A 139 -8.43 11.63 1.53
C VAL A 139 -8.18 10.23 2.06
N PHE A 140 -7.55 9.39 1.26
CA PHE A 140 -7.20 8.03 1.67
C PHE A 140 -5.84 7.60 1.11
N ALA A 141 -5.13 6.78 1.88
CA ALA A 141 -3.97 6.02 1.43
C ALA A 141 -4.45 4.69 0.83
N LEU A 142 -3.84 4.28 -0.28
CA LEU A 142 -4.09 3.00 -0.95
C LEU A 142 -2.76 2.24 -1.04
N GLU A 143 -2.69 1.09 -0.36
CA GLU A 143 -1.44 0.44 0.00
C GLU A 143 -1.35 -1.08 -0.32
N PRO A 144 -1.73 -1.55 -1.52
CA PRO A 144 -1.63 -2.97 -1.84
C PRO A 144 -0.19 -3.46 -1.74
N LYS A 145 0.00 -4.57 -0.99
CA LYS A 145 1.31 -5.16 -0.71
C LYS A 145 1.26 -6.68 -0.90
N ILE A 146 2.33 -7.26 -1.43
CA ILE A 146 2.55 -8.71 -1.54
C ILE A 146 3.84 -9.03 -0.82
N VAL A 147 3.80 -9.98 0.13
CA VAL A 147 4.97 -10.37 0.93
C VAL A 147 5.46 -11.73 0.48
N LEU A 148 6.65 -11.75 -0.10
CA LEU A 148 7.26 -12.97 -0.65
C LEU A 148 8.28 -13.53 0.34
N PRO A 149 8.03 -14.73 0.96
CA PRO A 149 8.97 -15.35 1.86
C PRO A 149 10.36 -15.52 1.23
N GLY A 150 11.40 -15.09 1.97
CA GLY A 150 12.79 -15.14 1.53
C GLY A 150 13.24 -13.99 0.61
N ILE A 151 12.30 -13.21 0.08
CA ILE A 151 12.59 -12.03 -0.76
C ILE A 151 12.28 -10.75 0.02
N GLY A 152 11.06 -10.63 0.53
CA GLY A 152 10.57 -9.46 1.25
C GLY A 152 9.25 -8.91 0.72
N PRO A 153 8.81 -7.74 1.19
CA PRO A 153 7.62 -7.07 0.72
C PRO A 153 7.87 -6.36 -0.61
N VAL A 154 6.87 -6.40 -1.49
CA VAL A 154 6.75 -5.54 -2.66
C VAL A 154 5.35 -4.93 -2.68
N GLY A 155 5.20 -3.77 -3.27
CA GLY A 155 3.92 -3.07 -3.30
C GLY A 155 4.12 -1.58 -3.45
N ILE A 156 3.05 -0.86 -3.27
CA ILE A 156 3.02 0.59 -3.44
C ILE A 156 2.03 1.21 -2.46
N GLU A 157 2.30 2.41 -2.01
CA GLU A 157 1.34 3.21 -1.27
C GLU A 157 1.37 4.64 -1.76
N ASN A 158 0.19 5.16 -2.04
CA ASN A 158 -0.02 6.53 -2.41
C ASN A 158 -1.26 7.09 -1.74
N SER A 159 -1.25 8.40 -1.49
CA SER A 159 -2.40 9.14 -0.98
C SER A 159 -3.19 9.76 -2.13
N TRP A 160 -4.51 9.75 -2.01
CA TRP A 160 -5.47 10.19 -3.01
C TRP A 160 -6.55 11.06 -2.37
N VAL A 161 -6.99 12.09 -3.06
CA VAL A 161 -8.17 12.89 -2.66
C VAL A 161 -9.34 12.60 -3.57
N VAL A 162 -10.53 12.39 -2.99
CA VAL A 162 -11.78 12.24 -3.74
C VAL A 162 -12.21 13.61 -4.24
N THR A 163 -12.37 13.74 -5.56
CA THR A 163 -12.88 14.94 -6.23
C THR A 163 -14.36 14.79 -6.55
N ALA A 164 -14.98 15.76 -7.23
CA ALA A 164 -16.36 15.66 -7.66
C ALA A 164 -16.60 14.56 -8.73
N GLU A 165 -15.57 14.16 -9.49
CA GLU A 165 -15.70 13.27 -10.64
C GLU A 165 -14.91 11.96 -10.51
N GLY A 166 -13.98 11.86 -9.56
CA GLY A 166 -13.11 10.71 -9.37
C GLY A 166 -12.15 10.91 -8.22
N VAL A 167 -10.88 10.59 -8.41
CA VAL A 167 -9.82 10.83 -7.42
C VAL A 167 -8.62 11.48 -8.08
N GLU A 168 -7.87 12.26 -7.30
CA GLU A 168 -6.61 12.88 -7.70
C GLU A 168 -5.48 12.38 -6.80
N LYS A 169 -4.34 12.04 -7.42
CA LYS A 169 -3.15 11.56 -6.71
C LYS A 169 -2.41 12.71 -6.04
N LEU A 170 -2.17 12.59 -4.76
CA LEU A 170 -1.41 13.56 -3.97
C LEU A 170 0.09 13.21 -3.93
N THR A 171 0.43 11.93 -3.97
CA THR A 171 1.81 11.44 -3.91
C THR A 171 2.45 11.47 -5.29
N LEU A 172 3.42 12.34 -5.52
CA LEU A 172 4.08 12.55 -6.81
C LEU A 172 5.52 12.02 -6.79
N CYS A 173 5.69 10.71 -6.60
CA CYS A 173 7.00 10.05 -6.52
C CYS A 173 7.03 8.83 -7.44
N LYS A 174 8.21 8.46 -7.95
CA LYS A 174 8.39 7.24 -8.76
C LYS A 174 7.92 6.00 -8.01
N GLU A 175 7.37 5.05 -8.75
CA GLU A 175 6.70 3.87 -8.21
C GLU A 175 7.47 2.57 -8.47
N GLU A 176 8.50 2.62 -9.30
CA GLU A 176 9.33 1.46 -9.59
C GLU A 176 10.14 1.05 -8.35
N ILE A 177 10.50 -0.22 -8.28
CA ILE A 177 11.46 -0.73 -7.29
C ILE A 177 12.82 -0.06 -7.53
N VAL A 178 13.38 0.53 -6.49
CA VAL A 178 14.70 1.19 -6.55
C VAL A 178 15.77 0.15 -6.21
N GLU A 179 16.56 -0.24 -7.20
CA GLU A 179 17.72 -1.12 -7.01
C GLU A 179 18.92 -0.30 -6.50
N LEU A 180 19.51 -0.74 -5.37
CA LEU A 180 20.68 -0.14 -4.71
C LEU A 180 21.93 -0.96 -4.95
#